data_e0116150e969735de27affc5d302d11b
#
_entry.id   e0116150e969735de27affc5d302d11b
#
_cell.length_a   1.000
_cell.length_b   1.000
_cell.length_c   1.000
_cell.angle_alpha   90.00
_cell.angle_beta   90.00
_cell.angle_gamma   90.00
#
_symmetry.space_group_name_H-M   'P 1'
#
loop_
_entity.id
_entity.type
_entity.pdbx_description
1 polymer ?
#
loop_
_entity_poly.entity_id
_entity_poly.type
_entity_poly.pdbx_seq_one_letter_code
_entity_poly.pdbx_strand_id
1 'polypeptide(L)'
;MALTRRHILLSGLTLAAAGCVGRAARDGEPLARVKPLWPGTPAPTPPAARRAPLTEVRAQPATATGSVGGVAVVARASWTRHGLASRNVRAMGGVRQITIHHEGWKPVTFTDASSTFDRIEQIRQVHTRDRGWSDIGYHYVIDRAGRVIEGRHAAYQGAHVSENNPHNLGILVLGNFDRQQPTAEQLAALSRFTKALTASQHVAATRVRTHRELKPTECPGRYLQSSVEQLRRRRQLG
;
A
#
# COMPACT_ATOMS: atom_id res chain seq x y z
N MET A 1 -34.77 80.31 -5.20
CA MET A 1 -34.58 80.47 -3.74
C MET A 1 -33.80 79.22 -3.22
N ALA A 2 -32.59 79.27 -3.16
CA ALA A 2 -31.65 79.79 -2.18
C ALA A 2 -31.56 78.86 -0.96
N LEU A 3 -30.28 78.34 -0.79
CA LEU A 3 -29.60 78.05 0.48
C LEU A 3 -29.80 76.66 1.09
N THR A 4 -28.80 75.96 1.65
CA THR A 4 -27.44 76.32 2.07
C THR A 4 -26.67 75.02 2.35
N ARG A 5 -25.34 75.08 2.12
CA ARG A 5 -24.32 74.09 2.56
C ARG A 5 -24.28 73.97 4.07
N ARG A 6 -24.10 72.76 4.61
CA ARG A 6 -23.38 72.55 5.86
C ARG A 6 -22.42 71.38 5.73
N HIS A 7 -21.16 71.69 5.85
CA HIS A 7 -20.07 70.76 6.09
C HIS A 7 -20.17 70.17 7.47
N ILE A 8 -20.05 68.85 7.58
CA ILE A 8 -19.69 68.18 8.83
C ILE A 8 -18.50 67.29 8.52
N LEU A 9 -17.37 67.70 9.08
CA LEU A 9 -16.16 66.90 9.21
C LEU A 9 -16.45 65.76 10.21
N LEU A 10 -16.25 64.54 9.86
CA LEU A 10 -16.13 63.45 10.80
C LEU A 10 -14.85 62.65 10.52
N SER A 11 -14.07 62.63 11.57
CA SER A 11 -12.75 62.08 11.73
C SER A 11 -12.66 60.59 11.38
N GLY A 12 -11.53 60.21 10.85
CA GLY A 12 -11.21 58.88 10.45
C GLY A 12 -11.11 57.89 11.62
N LEU A 13 -11.54 56.67 11.35
CA LEU A 13 -11.16 55.48 12.11
C LEU A 13 -10.70 54.44 11.07
N THR A 14 -9.40 54.36 10.91
CA THR A 14 -8.76 53.34 10.06
C THR A 14 -8.88 51.98 10.77
N LEU A 15 -9.81 51.13 10.34
CA LEU A 15 -9.81 49.73 10.69
C LEU A 15 -8.84 49.02 9.77
N ALA A 16 -7.71 48.58 10.29
CA ALA A 16 -6.79 47.69 9.61
C ALA A 16 -7.46 46.31 9.47
N ALA A 17 -8.02 46.03 8.30
CA ALA A 17 -8.43 44.66 7.92
C ALA A 17 -7.15 43.88 7.56
N ALA A 18 -6.76 42.94 8.42
CA ALA A 18 -5.75 41.94 8.10
C ALA A 18 -6.31 41.07 6.95
N GLY A 19 -5.92 41.44 5.74
CA GLY A 19 -6.20 40.61 4.55
C GLY A 19 -5.38 39.31 4.63
N CYS A 20 -6.05 38.18 4.79
CA CYS A 20 -5.48 36.90 4.43
C CYS A 20 -5.23 36.91 2.92
N VAL A 21 -4.01 37.22 2.52
CA VAL A 21 -3.56 37.05 1.15
C VAL A 21 -3.46 35.55 0.91
N GLY A 22 -4.47 34.96 0.34
CA GLY A 22 -4.42 33.62 -0.24
C GLY A 22 -3.32 33.62 -1.29
N ARG A 23 -2.24 32.91 -1.01
CA ARG A 23 -1.15 32.70 -1.94
C ARG A 23 -1.68 31.88 -3.09
N ALA A 24 -1.95 32.50 -4.21
CA ALA A 24 -2.29 31.82 -5.45
C ALA A 24 -1.14 30.85 -5.76
N ALA A 25 -1.47 29.58 -5.97
CA ALA A 25 -0.52 28.57 -6.44
C ALA A 25 0.06 29.08 -7.76
N ARG A 26 1.38 29.25 -7.81
CA ARG A 26 2.11 29.53 -9.04
C ARG A 26 2.06 28.27 -9.90
N ASP A 27 1.41 28.37 -11.04
CA ASP A 27 1.48 27.36 -12.10
C ASP A 27 2.94 27.15 -12.48
N GLY A 28 3.47 25.96 -12.23
CA GLY A 28 4.82 25.60 -12.65
C GLY A 28 5.76 25.02 -11.58
N GLU A 29 5.37 24.90 -10.32
CA GLU A 29 6.20 24.09 -9.41
C GLU A 29 6.08 22.61 -9.79
N PRO A 30 7.23 21.92 -10.05
CA PRO A 30 7.18 20.47 -10.24
C PRO A 30 6.63 19.86 -8.96
N LEU A 31 5.59 19.01 -9.11
CA LEU A 31 4.99 18.26 -8.02
C LEU A 31 6.10 17.71 -7.14
N ALA A 32 6.16 18.18 -5.89
CA ALA A 32 7.16 17.75 -4.93
C ALA A 32 7.20 16.22 -4.98
N ARG A 33 8.36 15.65 -5.34
CA ARG A 33 8.56 14.20 -5.40
C ARG A 33 8.10 13.64 -4.06
N VAL A 34 6.93 13.04 -4.06
CA VAL A 34 6.45 12.30 -2.89
C VAL A 34 7.49 11.22 -2.67
N LYS A 35 8.25 11.36 -1.59
CA LYS A 35 9.27 10.37 -1.23
C LYS A 35 8.61 8.99 -1.27
N PRO A 36 9.25 7.97 -1.88
CA PRO A 36 8.73 6.63 -1.88
C PRO A 36 8.29 6.25 -0.47
N LEU A 37 7.26 5.43 -0.33
CA LEU A 37 6.77 4.98 0.98
C LEU A 37 7.88 4.31 1.82
N TRP A 38 8.99 4.03 1.17
CA TRP A 38 10.22 3.48 1.71
C TRP A 38 11.29 4.58 1.74
N PRO A 39 11.65 5.13 2.89
CA PRO A 39 12.80 6.04 3.00
C PRO A 39 14.06 5.27 2.62
N GLY A 40 14.98 5.93 1.93
CA GLY A 40 16.27 5.38 1.51
C GLY A 40 17.26 5.08 2.63
N THR A 41 16.79 4.72 3.82
CA THR A 41 17.60 4.17 4.88
C THR A 41 18.13 2.79 4.42
N PRO A 42 19.45 2.55 4.43
CA PRO A 42 19.98 1.22 4.16
C PRO A 42 19.32 0.23 5.12
N ALA A 43 18.91 -0.92 4.59
CA ALA A 43 18.46 -2.01 5.46
C ALA A 43 19.53 -2.26 6.53
N PRO A 44 19.15 -2.47 7.80
CA PRO A 44 20.11 -2.88 8.80
C PRO A 44 20.84 -4.11 8.27
N THR A 45 22.18 -4.05 8.25
CA THR A 45 23.02 -5.18 7.89
C THR A 45 22.61 -6.33 8.80
N PRO A 46 22.16 -7.48 8.29
CA PRO A 46 21.86 -8.60 9.15
C PRO A 46 23.12 -8.94 9.96
N PRO A 47 23.01 -9.24 11.26
CA PRO A 47 24.15 -9.68 12.03
C PRO A 47 24.81 -10.86 11.30
N ALA A 48 26.13 -10.86 11.19
CA ALA A 48 26.89 -11.88 10.51
C ALA A 48 26.44 -13.26 11.00
N ALA A 49 25.70 -13.96 10.16
CA ALA A 49 25.23 -15.30 10.48
C ALA A 49 26.47 -16.17 10.66
N ARG A 50 26.67 -16.67 11.88
CA ARG A 50 27.60 -17.81 12.10
C ARG A 50 27.17 -18.90 11.13
N ARG A 51 28.05 -19.25 10.19
CA ARG A 51 27.84 -20.39 9.30
C ARG A 51 27.68 -21.64 10.19
N ALA A 52 26.44 -22.05 10.38
CA ALA A 52 26.12 -23.41 10.77
C ALA A 52 26.46 -24.34 9.59
N PRO A 53 26.91 -25.57 9.83
CA PRO A 53 27.22 -26.51 8.76
C PRO A 53 25.97 -26.73 7.92
N LEU A 54 26.17 -26.83 6.59
CA LEU A 54 25.14 -27.11 5.60
C LEU A 54 24.56 -28.51 5.84
N THR A 55 23.62 -28.60 6.77
CA THR A 55 22.65 -29.68 6.77
C THR A 55 21.62 -29.29 5.74
N GLU A 56 21.40 -30.13 4.74
CA GLU A 56 20.39 -29.97 3.71
C GLU A 56 19.06 -29.59 4.37
N VAL A 57 18.71 -28.32 4.32
CA VAL A 57 17.36 -27.88 4.67
C VAL A 57 16.49 -28.32 3.51
N ARG A 58 15.93 -29.52 3.63
CA ARG A 58 14.86 -30.02 2.77
C ARG A 58 13.79 -28.93 2.76
N ALA A 59 13.66 -28.25 1.62
CA ALA A 59 12.65 -27.23 1.41
C ALA A 59 11.28 -27.86 1.71
N GLN A 60 10.70 -27.52 2.85
CA GLN A 60 9.33 -27.89 3.12
C GLN A 60 8.47 -27.13 2.12
N PRO A 61 7.55 -27.80 1.39
CA PRO A 61 6.61 -27.10 0.54
C PRO A 61 5.85 -26.11 1.43
N ALA A 62 5.77 -24.84 1.00
CA ALA A 62 4.94 -23.85 1.67
C ALA A 62 3.49 -24.38 1.62
N THR A 63 3.02 -24.98 2.69
CA THR A 63 1.68 -25.55 2.79
C THR A 63 0.68 -24.39 2.77
N ALA A 64 -0.09 -24.28 1.70
CA ALA A 64 -1.26 -23.42 1.67
C ALA A 64 -2.24 -23.95 2.71
N THR A 65 -2.53 -23.17 3.75
CA THR A 65 -3.37 -23.58 4.88
C THR A 65 -4.75 -22.95 4.86
N GLY A 66 -5.02 -22.08 3.88
CA GLY A 66 -6.29 -21.41 3.70
C GLY A 66 -6.62 -21.17 2.23
N SER A 67 -7.85 -20.74 1.98
CA SER A 67 -8.26 -20.29 0.66
C SER A 67 -9.22 -19.11 0.76
N VAL A 68 -9.22 -18.28 -0.29
CA VAL A 68 -10.19 -17.20 -0.48
C VAL A 68 -10.82 -17.41 -1.84
N GLY A 69 -12.13 -17.68 -1.87
CA GLY A 69 -12.86 -17.95 -3.12
C GLY A 69 -12.23 -19.06 -3.98
N GLY A 70 -11.68 -20.11 -3.36
CA GLY A 70 -10.99 -21.21 -4.03
C GLY A 70 -9.53 -20.94 -4.42
N VAL A 71 -9.01 -19.74 -4.21
CA VAL A 71 -7.59 -19.42 -4.43
C VAL A 71 -6.79 -19.75 -3.16
N ALA A 72 -5.80 -20.62 -3.29
CA ALA A 72 -4.94 -21.01 -2.18
C ALA A 72 -4.15 -19.81 -1.63
N VAL A 73 -4.10 -19.68 -0.30
CA VAL A 73 -3.38 -18.64 0.43
C VAL A 73 -2.40 -19.29 1.39
N VAL A 74 -1.14 -18.96 1.27
CA VAL A 74 -0.10 -19.38 2.22
C VAL A 74 -0.34 -18.68 3.55
N ALA A 75 -0.49 -19.45 4.62
CA ALA A 75 -0.80 -18.89 5.93
C ALA A 75 0.32 -18.01 6.46
N ARG A 76 -0.06 -17.00 7.21
CA ARG A 76 0.85 -16.12 7.93
C ARG A 76 1.89 -16.87 8.77
N ALA A 77 1.50 -17.96 9.44
CA ALA A 77 2.38 -18.77 10.27
C ALA A 77 3.58 -19.38 9.51
N SER A 78 3.52 -19.44 8.17
CA SER A 78 4.63 -19.92 7.33
C SER A 78 5.83 -18.96 7.31
N TRP A 79 5.62 -17.68 7.55
CA TRP A 79 6.68 -16.66 7.44
C TRP A 79 6.96 -15.86 8.72
N THR A 80 6.04 -15.88 9.70
CA THR A 80 6.24 -15.19 10.97
C THR A 80 5.49 -15.85 12.12
N ARG A 81 6.08 -15.81 13.32
CA ARG A 81 5.42 -16.18 14.58
C ARG A 81 4.91 -14.94 15.34
N HIS A 82 5.20 -13.74 14.85
CA HIS A 82 4.77 -12.52 15.51
C HIS A 82 3.30 -12.26 15.28
N GLY A 83 2.56 -12.06 16.37
CA GLY A 83 1.18 -11.61 16.33
C GLY A 83 1.05 -10.12 16.04
N LEU A 84 -0.19 -9.67 15.94
CA LEU A 84 -0.55 -8.25 15.86
C LEU A 84 -0.25 -7.58 17.22
N ALA A 85 0.50 -6.48 17.23
CA ALA A 85 0.67 -5.70 18.44
C ALA A 85 -0.65 -4.99 18.80
N SER A 86 -1.00 -4.93 20.10
CA SER A 86 -2.28 -4.39 20.57
C SER A 86 -2.48 -2.89 20.29
N ARG A 87 -1.41 -2.15 20.05
CA ARG A 87 -1.45 -0.70 19.78
C ARG A 87 -2.05 -0.39 18.40
N ASN A 88 -2.87 0.66 18.32
CA ASN A 88 -3.41 1.19 17.06
C ASN A 88 -4.16 0.17 16.19
N VAL A 89 -4.78 -0.83 16.81
CA VAL A 89 -5.57 -1.85 16.12
C VAL A 89 -7.00 -1.37 15.97
N ARG A 90 -7.53 -1.42 14.75
CA ARG A 90 -8.92 -1.11 14.44
C ARG A 90 -9.55 -2.25 13.66
N ALA A 91 -10.78 -2.60 13.95
CA ALA A 91 -11.53 -3.60 13.19
C ALA A 91 -11.76 -3.11 11.75
N MET A 92 -11.76 -4.03 10.79
CA MET A 92 -12.07 -3.74 9.38
C MET A 92 -13.52 -3.31 9.19
N GLY A 93 -14.46 -3.93 9.87
CA GLY A 93 -15.89 -3.61 9.78
C GLY A 93 -16.53 -3.89 8.40
N GLY A 94 -16.02 -4.90 7.70
CA GLY A 94 -16.42 -5.25 6.32
C GLY A 94 -15.52 -4.59 5.26
N VAL A 95 -15.52 -5.13 4.05
CA VAL A 95 -14.67 -4.68 2.94
C VAL A 95 -15.52 -3.97 1.89
N ARG A 96 -15.06 -2.82 1.42
CA ARG A 96 -15.72 -2.03 0.37
C ARG A 96 -14.78 -1.66 -0.77
N GLN A 97 -13.48 -1.88 -0.59
CA GLN A 97 -12.44 -1.52 -1.53
C GLN A 97 -11.25 -2.47 -1.45
N ILE A 98 -10.55 -2.65 -2.55
CA ILE A 98 -9.30 -3.38 -2.64
C ILE A 98 -8.27 -2.46 -3.29
N THR A 99 -7.09 -2.33 -2.68
CA THR A 99 -6.03 -1.48 -3.22
C THR A 99 -4.78 -2.29 -3.51
N ILE A 100 -4.27 -2.12 -4.73
CA ILE A 100 -3.07 -2.79 -5.24
C ILE A 100 -1.87 -1.87 -5.05
N HIS A 101 -0.79 -2.44 -4.49
CA HIS A 101 0.47 -1.78 -4.21
C HIS A 101 1.65 -2.55 -4.78
N HIS A 102 2.79 -1.88 -4.90
CA HIS A 102 4.09 -2.51 -4.99
C HIS A 102 4.93 -2.20 -3.74
N GLU A 103 6.02 -2.93 -3.58
CA GLU A 103 6.97 -2.66 -2.51
C GLU A 103 7.75 -1.36 -2.78
N GLY A 104 8.21 -1.14 -4.04
CA GLY A 104 8.85 0.08 -4.49
C GLY A 104 10.29 0.29 -4.03
N TRP A 105 10.89 -0.64 -3.28
CA TRP A 105 12.28 -0.49 -2.82
C TRP A 105 13.28 -0.96 -3.87
N LYS A 106 13.79 -2.18 -3.79
CA LYS A 106 14.72 -2.76 -4.77
C LYS A 106 13.98 -3.74 -5.69
N PRO A 107 14.46 -3.94 -6.92
CA PRO A 107 13.98 -5.07 -7.71
C PRO A 107 14.12 -6.38 -6.94
N VAL A 108 13.12 -7.24 -7.07
CA VAL A 108 13.08 -8.58 -6.48
C VAL A 108 13.27 -9.58 -7.60
N THR A 109 14.25 -10.48 -7.48
CA THR A 109 14.59 -11.48 -8.51
C THR A 109 14.34 -12.91 -8.06
N PHE A 110 14.30 -13.16 -6.77
CA PHE A 110 14.05 -14.49 -6.21
C PHE A 110 12.59 -14.92 -6.37
N THR A 111 12.37 -16.22 -6.51
CA THR A 111 11.05 -16.86 -6.64
C THR A 111 10.83 -17.94 -5.59
N ASP A 112 11.86 -18.29 -4.80
CA ASP A 112 11.76 -19.27 -3.75
C ASP A 112 10.96 -18.74 -2.54
N ALA A 113 10.37 -19.66 -1.77
CA ALA A 113 9.50 -19.31 -0.66
C ALA A 113 10.30 -18.73 0.52
N SER A 114 11.49 -19.26 0.80
CA SER A 114 12.31 -18.82 1.94
C SER A 114 12.69 -17.34 1.79
N SER A 115 13.31 -16.96 0.66
CA SER A 115 13.68 -15.57 0.38
C SER A 115 12.46 -14.64 0.37
N THR A 116 11.32 -15.14 -0.11
CA THR A 116 10.04 -14.40 -0.07
C THR A 116 9.60 -14.13 1.37
N PHE A 117 9.64 -15.16 2.23
CA PHE A 117 9.21 -15.04 3.63
C PHE A 117 10.14 -14.09 4.42
N ASP A 118 11.44 -14.20 4.21
CA ASP A 118 12.43 -13.28 4.80
C ASP A 118 12.13 -11.83 4.37
N ARG A 119 11.76 -11.62 3.10
CA ARG A 119 11.42 -10.29 2.59
C ARG A 119 10.15 -9.74 3.22
N ILE A 120 9.10 -10.55 3.35
CA ILE A 120 7.84 -10.13 4.00
C ILE A 120 8.10 -9.78 5.46
N GLU A 121 8.91 -10.57 6.17
CA GLU A 121 9.28 -10.28 7.56
C GLU A 121 10.10 -8.98 7.67
N GLN A 122 11.03 -8.71 6.75
CA GLN A 122 11.73 -7.42 6.70
C GLN A 122 10.75 -6.24 6.52
N ILE A 123 9.78 -6.36 5.61
CA ILE A 123 8.74 -5.33 5.42
C ILE A 123 7.95 -5.15 6.72
N ARG A 124 7.56 -6.25 7.40
CA ARG A 124 6.86 -6.18 8.68
C ARG A 124 7.68 -5.46 9.74
N GLN A 125 8.99 -5.76 9.83
CA GLN A 125 9.89 -5.14 10.79
C GLN A 125 10.00 -3.63 10.58
N VAL A 126 10.17 -3.16 9.35
CA VAL A 126 10.17 -1.73 9.04
C VAL A 126 8.84 -1.09 9.43
N HIS A 127 7.72 -1.74 9.12
CA HIS A 127 6.40 -1.21 9.48
C HIS A 127 6.19 -1.13 11.00
N THR A 128 6.68 -2.10 11.75
CA THR A 128 6.46 -2.16 13.21
C THR A 128 7.48 -1.36 14.01
N ARG A 129 8.75 -1.35 13.60
CA ARG A 129 9.83 -0.68 14.32
C ARG A 129 9.98 0.78 13.91
N ASP A 130 10.04 1.05 12.59
CA ASP A 130 10.38 2.39 12.10
C ASP A 130 9.15 3.27 11.96
N ARG A 131 7.96 2.67 11.69
CA ARG A 131 6.70 3.40 11.55
C ARG A 131 5.78 3.29 12.77
N GLY A 132 6.11 2.42 13.72
CA GLY A 132 5.31 2.21 14.94
C GLY A 132 3.94 1.58 14.67
N TRP A 133 3.74 0.92 13.51
CA TRP A 133 2.48 0.25 13.19
C TRP A 133 2.32 -1.05 14.00
N SER A 134 1.09 -1.51 14.12
CA SER A 134 0.79 -2.75 14.85
C SER A 134 1.27 -4.01 14.13
N ASP A 135 1.49 -3.94 12.81
CA ASP A 135 1.87 -5.06 11.95
C ASP A 135 2.30 -4.58 10.56
N ILE A 136 2.59 -5.55 9.66
CA ILE A 136 2.67 -5.27 8.22
C ILE A 136 1.42 -4.52 7.76
N GLY A 137 1.57 -3.54 6.88
CA GLY A 137 0.46 -2.69 6.44
C GLY A 137 -0.53 -3.37 5.51
N TYR A 138 -0.11 -4.44 4.81
CA TYR A 138 -0.85 -5.11 3.74
C TYR A 138 -1.53 -6.39 4.24
N HIS A 139 -2.69 -6.72 3.67
CA HIS A 139 -3.43 -7.93 4.03
C HIS A 139 -2.96 -9.17 3.28
N TYR A 140 -2.55 -8.99 2.03
CA TYR A 140 -2.03 -10.06 1.20
C TYR A 140 -0.79 -9.61 0.45
N VAL A 141 0.09 -10.56 0.17
CA VAL A 141 1.29 -10.36 -0.63
C VAL A 141 1.25 -11.36 -1.79
N ILE A 142 1.51 -10.89 -3.00
CA ILE A 142 1.71 -11.74 -4.18
C ILE A 142 3.19 -11.70 -4.54
N ASP A 143 3.85 -12.83 -4.44
CA ASP A 143 5.28 -12.95 -4.74
C ASP A 143 5.54 -13.20 -6.23
N ARG A 144 6.81 -13.26 -6.62
CA ARG A 144 7.20 -13.41 -8.02
C ARG A 144 6.86 -14.76 -8.64
N ALA A 145 6.63 -15.80 -7.82
CA ALA A 145 6.13 -17.10 -8.26
C ALA A 145 4.60 -17.16 -8.35
N GLY A 146 3.90 -16.07 -8.02
CA GLY A 146 2.44 -16.00 -8.03
C GLY A 146 1.78 -16.65 -6.80
N ARG A 147 2.53 -16.91 -5.71
CA ARG A 147 1.92 -17.33 -4.45
C ARG A 147 1.22 -16.16 -3.80
N VAL A 148 0.02 -16.40 -3.31
CA VAL A 148 -0.71 -15.45 -2.46
C VAL A 148 -0.42 -15.80 -1.01
N ILE A 149 0.06 -14.85 -0.24
CA ILE A 149 0.54 -15.03 1.13
C ILE A 149 -0.25 -14.10 2.04
N GLU A 150 -0.75 -14.61 3.17
CA GLU A 150 -1.43 -13.82 4.18
C GLU A 150 -0.43 -12.89 4.88
N GLY A 151 -0.77 -11.61 4.92
CA GLY A 151 -0.06 -10.59 5.68
C GLY A 151 -0.76 -10.24 6.99
N ARG A 152 -1.31 -9.02 7.11
CA ARG A 152 -2.18 -8.61 8.23
C ARG A 152 -3.52 -9.33 8.10
N HIS A 153 -4.01 -9.86 9.18
CA HIS A 153 -5.32 -10.53 9.19
C HIS A 153 -6.44 -9.56 8.75
N ALA A 154 -7.30 -10.02 7.83
CA ALA A 154 -8.31 -9.20 7.17
C ALA A 154 -9.42 -8.66 8.09
N ALA A 155 -9.54 -9.16 9.31
CA ALA A 155 -10.44 -8.62 10.33
C ALA A 155 -10.03 -7.23 10.83
N TYR A 156 -8.79 -6.81 10.56
CA TYR A 156 -8.24 -5.53 11.04
C TYR A 156 -7.90 -4.60 9.89
N GLN A 157 -8.09 -3.30 10.09
CA GLN A 157 -7.71 -2.28 9.12
C GLN A 157 -6.21 -2.34 8.82
N GLY A 158 -5.86 -2.21 7.55
CA GLY A 158 -4.50 -2.09 7.11
C GLY A 158 -3.84 -0.75 7.49
N ALA A 159 -2.59 -0.60 7.05
CA ALA A 159 -1.87 0.66 7.11
C ALA A 159 -1.14 0.84 5.78
N HIS A 160 -1.88 0.99 4.68
CA HIS A 160 -1.32 1.00 3.33
C HIS A 160 -1.76 2.19 2.47
N VAL A 161 -2.89 2.86 2.80
CA VAL A 161 -3.30 4.12 2.18
C VAL A 161 -3.74 5.07 3.29
N SER A 162 -2.95 6.11 3.57
CA SER A 162 -3.30 7.12 4.56
C SER A 162 -4.73 7.65 4.32
N GLU A 163 -5.54 7.73 5.38
CA GLU A 163 -6.95 8.19 5.36
C GLU A 163 -7.94 7.31 4.57
N ASN A 164 -7.45 6.26 3.90
CA ASN A 164 -8.27 5.33 3.12
C ASN A 164 -8.09 3.87 3.55
N ASN A 165 -7.64 3.61 4.79
CA ASN A 165 -7.51 2.25 5.32
C ASN A 165 -8.83 1.60 5.78
N PRO A 166 -9.84 2.35 6.30
CA PRO A 166 -11.12 1.76 6.67
C PRO A 166 -11.78 1.05 5.48
N HIS A 167 -12.28 -0.17 5.71
CA HIS A 167 -12.99 -0.97 4.70
C HIS A 167 -12.18 -1.29 3.44
N ASN A 168 -10.83 -1.22 3.50
CA ASN A 168 -9.94 -1.32 2.34
C ASN A 168 -8.90 -2.43 2.53
N LEU A 169 -8.99 -3.49 1.72
CA LEU A 169 -7.98 -4.54 1.68
C LEU A 169 -6.80 -4.13 0.82
N GLY A 170 -5.59 -4.20 1.36
CA GLY A 170 -4.34 -3.94 0.63
C GLY A 170 -3.69 -5.22 0.11
N ILE A 171 -3.40 -5.27 -1.18
CA ILE A 171 -2.61 -6.31 -1.83
C ILE A 171 -1.26 -5.72 -2.22
N LEU A 172 -0.18 -6.28 -1.69
CA LEU A 172 1.18 -5.97 -2.10
C LEU A 172 1.60 -6.94 -3.20
N VAL A 173 1.96 -6.45 -4.37
CA VAL A 173 2.70 -7.23 -5.38
C VAL A 173 4.19 -6.98 -5.13
N LEU A 174 4.93 -8.05 -4.84
CA LEU A 174 6.32 -7.97 -4.37
C LEU A 174 7.25 -7.58 -5.53
N GLY A 175 7.94 -6.45 -5.40
CA GLY A 175 8.89 -5.93 -6.37
C GLY A 175 8.88 -4.41 -6.50
N ASN A 176 9.79 -3.88 -7.32
CA ASN A 176 9.83 -2.47 -7.69
C ASN A 176 9.41 -2.30 -9.16
N PHE A 177 8.16 -1.99 -9.41
CA PHE A 177 7.61 -1.92 -10.76
C PHE A 177 7.79 -0.55 -11.46
N ASP A 178 8.66 0.28 -10.94
CA ASP A 178 9.28 1.37 -11.72
C ASP A 178 10.55 0.91 -12.43
N ARG A 179 11.16 -0.21 -11.96
CA ARG A 179 12.46 -0.71 -12.42
C ARG A 179 12.41 -2.12 -13.01
N GLN A 180 11.35 -2.88 -12.78
CA GLN A 180 11.15 -4.25 -13.27
C GLN A 180 9.72 -4.48 -13.73
N GLN A 181 9.53 -5.42 -14.64
CA GLN A 181 8.20 -5.89 -15.05
C GLN A 181 7.65 -6.86 -13.99
N PRO A 182 6.32 -6.86 -13.73
CA PRO A 182 5.69 -7.96 -13.03
C PRO A 182 5.83 -9.25 -13.86
N THR A 183 5.93 -10.40 -13.18
CA THR A 183 5.96 -11.70 -13.88
C THR A 183 4.56 -12.09 -14.37
N ALA A 184 4.51 -13.01 -15.32
CA ALA A 184 3.25 -13.58 -15.79
C ALA A 184 2.47 -14.25 -14.63
N GLU A 185 3.21 -14.94 -13.74
CA GLU A 185 2.68 -15.60 -12.54
C GLU A 185 2.07 -14.59 -11.57
N GLN A 186 2.75 -13.45 -11.35
CA GLN A 186 2.20 -12.37 -10.52
C GLN A 186 0.90 -11.81 -11.10
N LEU A 187 0.84 -11.55 -12.39
CA LEU A 187 -0.34 -11.00 -13.04
C LEU A 187 -1.50 -12.00 -13.06
N ALA A 188 -1.21 -13.27 -13.32
CA ALA A 188 -2.19 -14.34 -13.27
C ALA A 188 -2.75 -14.52 -11.85
N ALA A 189 -1.88 -14.51 -10.83
CA ALA A 189 -2.28 -14.57 -9.43
C ALA A 189 -3.10 -13.35 -9.01
N LEU A 190 -2.67 -12.14 -9.38
CA LEU A 190 -3.39 -10.91 -9.11
C LEU A 190 -4.80 -10.93 -9.69
N SER A 191 -4.93 -11.36 -10.95
CA SER A 191 -6.23 -11.50 -11.62
C SER A 191 -7.14 -12.49 -10.89
N ARG A 192 -6.66 -13.72 -10.65
CA ARG A 192 -7.45 -14.76 -9.97
C ARG A 192 -7.84 -14.34 -8.56
N PHE A 193 -6.90 -13.78 -7.82
CA PHE A 193 -7.11 -13.44 -6.42
C PHE A 193 -8.02 -12.22 -6.24
N THR A 194 -7.91 -11.19 -7.07
CA THR A 194 -8.83 -10.05 -7.03
C THR A 194 -10.25 -10.47 -7.37
N LYS A 195 -10.46 -11.35 -8.36
CA LYS A 195 -11.80 -11.93 -8.66
C LYS A 195 -12.37 -12.70 -7.47
N ALA A 196 -11.54 -13.52 -6.83
CA ALA A 196 -11.96 -14.27 -5.64
C ALA A 196 -12.34 -13.35 -4.49
N LEU A 197 -11.54 -12.28 -4.25
CA LEU A 197 -11.83 -11.29 -3.21
C LEU A 197 -13.09 -10.48 -3.53
N THR A 198 -13.26 -9.99 -4.76
CA THR A 198 -14.45 -9.21 -5.14
C THR A 198 -15.71 -10.04 -4.98
N ALA A 199 -15.69 -11.30 -5.38
CA ALA A 199 -16.81 -12.22 -5.21
C ALA A 199 -17.10 -12.51 -3.72
N SER A 200 -16.08 -12.91 -2.95
CA SER A 200 -16.25 -13.32 -1.55
C SER A 200 -16.59 -12.15 -0.60
N GLN A 201 -16.15 -10.94 -0.92
CA GLN A 201 -16.40 -9.73 -0.13
C GLN A 201 -17.56 -8.86 -0.68
N HIS A 202 -18.21 -9.28 -1.76
CA HIS A 202 -19.25 -8.53 -2.45
C HIS A 202 -18.80 -7.10 -2.85
N VAL A 203 -17.56 -6.97 -3.30
CA VAL A 203 -16.95 -5.70 -3.72
C VAL A 203 -17.06 -5.56 -5.24
N ALA A 204 -17.60 -4.44 -5.72
CA ALA A 204 -17.67 -4.17 -7.15
C ALA A 204 -16.26 -4.08 -7.77
N ALA A 205 -16.07 -4.61 -8.99
CA ALA A 205 -14.80 -4.55 -9.72
C ALA A 205 -14.24 -3.12 -9.87
N THR A 206 -15.11 -2.12 -9.96
CA THR A 206 -14.74 -0.69 -10.00
C THR A 206 -14.11 -0.18 -8.70
N ARG A 207 -14.21 -0.95 -7.60
CA ARG A 207 -13.58 -0.66 -6.31
C ARG A 207 -12.21 -1.33 -6.15
N VAL A 208 -11.74 -2.06 -7.16
CA VAL A 208 -10.35 -2.52 -7.22
C VAL A 208 -9.52 -1.37 -7.80
N ARG A 209 -8.71 -0.75 -6.98
CA ARG A 209 -7.94 0.46 -7.28
C ARG A 209 -6.44 0.22 -7.08
N THR A 210 -5.62 1.03 -7.70
CA THR A 210 -4.20 1.15 -7.32
C THR A 210 -4.01 2.27 -6.30
N HIS A 211 -2.87 2.28 -5.61
CA HIS A 211 -2.60 3.32 -4.63
C HIS A 211 -2.63 4.72 -5.25
N ARG A 212 -2.03 4.92 -6.43
CA ARG A 212 -2.03 6.24 -7.10
C ARG A 212 -3.40 6.71 -7.57
N GLU A 213 -4.36 5.84 -7.71
CA GLU A 213 -5.75 6.19 -8.02
C GLU A 213 -6.52 6.74 -6.80
N LEU A 214 -5.93 6.63 -5.61
CA LEU A 214 -6.51 7.11 -4.35
C LEU A 214 -5.76 8.31 -3.78
N LYS A 215 -4.45 8.36 -3.98
CA LYS A 215 -3.57 9.44 -3.48
C LYS A 215 -2.36 9.64 -4.40
N PRO A 216 -1.81 10.85 -4.48
CA PRO A 216 -0.57 11.12 -5.23
C PRO A 216 0.59 10.27 -4.69
N THR A 217 1.11 9.35 -5.51
CA THR A 217 2.23 8.46 -5.20
C THR A 217 2.75 7.77 -6.45
N GLU A 218 3.99 7.32 -6.46
CA GLU A 218 4.53 6.47 -7.51
C GLU A 218 4.03 5.00 -7.43
N CYS A 219 3.49 4.58 -6.27
CA CYS A 219 2.92 3.24 -6.10
C CYS A 219 1.66 3.05 -6.97
N PRO A 220 1.53 1.95 -7.72
CA PRO A 220 2.25 0.68 -7.64
C PRO A 220 3.44 0.56 -8.64
N GLY A 221 3.98 1.65 -9.12
CA GLY A 221 5.00 1.70 -10.16
C GLY A 221 4.40 1.64 -11.57
N ARG A 222 5.10 2.21 -12.54
CA ARG A 222 4.59 2.41 -13.92
C ARG A 222 4.19 1.11 -14.60
N TYR A 223 4.98 0.05 -14.44
CA TYR A 223 4.72 -1.22 -15.13
C TYR A 223 3.53 -1.97 -14.53
N LEU A 224 3.40 -2.01 -13.19
CA LEU A 224 2.24 -2.65 -12.58
C LEU A 224 0.98 -1.82 -12.79
N GLN A 225 1.05 -0.50 -12.79
CA GLN A 225 -0.08 0.38 -13.12
C GLN A 225 -0.63 0.04 -14.50
N SER A 226 0.24 0.03 -15.52
CA SER A 226 -0.16 -0.33 -16.90
C SER A 226 -0.78 -1.74 -16.98
N SER A 227 -0.20 -2.71 -16.26
CA SER A 227 -0.73 -4.07 -16.21
C SER A 227 -2.13 -4.13 -15.56
N VAL A 228 -2.34 -3.42 -14.44
CA VAL A 228 -3.65 -3.34 -13.76
C VAL A 228 -4.70 -2.71 -14.68
N GLU A 229 -4.35 -1.67 -15.42
CA GLU A 229 -5.24 -1.05 -16.40
C GLU A 229 -5.61 -2.02 -17.53
N GLN A 230 -4.65 -2.81 -18.02
CA GLN A 230 -4.91 -3.85 -19.02
C GLN A 230 -5.84 -4.95 -18.47
N LEU A 231 -5.58 -5.44 -17.25
CA LEU A 231 -6.45 -6.43 -16.60
C LEU A 231 -7.88 -5.89 -16.42
N ARG A 232 -8.02 -4.61 -16.07
CA ARG A 232 -9.32 -3.93 -15.92
C ARG A 232 -10.06 -3.84 -17.25
N ARG A 233 -9.38 -3.40 -18.33
CA ARG A 233 -9.98 -3.37 -19.69
C ARG A 233 -10.47 -4.73 -20.16
N ARG A 234 -9.77 -5.79 -19.78
CA ARG A 234 -10.15 -7.19 -20.08
C ARG A 234 -11.16 -7.79 -19.10
N ARG A 235 -11.67 -7.01 -18.13
CA ARG A 235 -12.58 -7.48 -17.05
C ARG A 235 -11.98 -8.66 -16.26
N GLN A 236 -10.70 -8.58 -15.96
CA GLN A 236 -9.94 -9.64 -15.26
C GLN A 236 -9.66 -9.32 -13.78
N LEU A 237 -10.25 -8.28 -13.22
CA LEU A 237 -10.11 -7.91 -11.80
C LEU A 237 -11.39 -8.15 -10.96
N GLY A 238 -12.45 -8.62 -11.56
CA GLY A 238 -13.75 -8.88 -10.91
C GLY A 238 -14.89 -8.62 -11.86
#